data_4b23c66caa9d554a5958f6390e0032c8
#
_entry.id   4b23c66caa9d554a5958f6390e0032c8
#
_cell.length_a   1.000
_cell.length_b   1.000
_cell.length_c   1.000
_cell.angle_alpha   90.00
_cell.angle_beta   90.00
_cell.angle_gamma   90.00
#
_symmetry.space_group_name_H-M   'P 1'
#
loop_
_entity.id
_entity.type
_entity.pdbx_description
1 polymer ?
#
loop_
_entity_poly.entity_id
_entity_poly.type
_entity_poly.pdbx_seq_one_letter_code
_entity_poly.pdbx_strand_id
1 'polypeptide(L)'
;MKMTSAARLVLTIVFALAFSLLTVAQSSQPVPQKFERDKLVEDFQIARQALEEGHSGIYRYTNKAELDRVFDAALKSMDRPMDAFEFYRVLAPVVATIKCGHTGVWLPDATRKDLNNSTPLLPLRIRVINKRAYAFRDFSDLASPSGAGSLAGKEIQSINGVPASRIVATMLAAVGADGDVQTAREVRISGPQFSVNLISLLGLTSPYDLVVSDPGSKQQQKVRLNGVDLPKLREASKARYPQDEQSGPAATLKFADDGKIAQMTILGFGGFVDAEKKKGIRDFYKESFEALQTKGSKALIIDLRGNGGGEDELGQLLVSYLINEPFKYYNDLVINAMTFSFGKYTQSKVQIPENRVEKRDDGKVHAIGHPNWGIKQPSQPHFAGKVFILIDGGSFSTTSEFLSQAHFHKLATFIGEESGGGYYGNSSGFMPSLTLPNTGLTLRVPLMTYYMAVSGYKQASHGVIPDYPVEHTIADLIAGRDKDMELALRLARK
;
A
#
# COMPACT_ATOMS: atom_id res chain seq x y z
N MET A 1 25.13 -88.85 49.17
CA MET A 1 25.31 -88.51 50.57
C MET A 1 25.62 -87.05 50.70
N LYS A 2 24.73 -86.33 51.41
CA LYS A 2 24.88 -84.99 51.98
C LYS A 2 25.36 -83.84 51.04
N MET A 3 24.42 -83.00 50.53
CA MET A 3 23.96 -81.74 51.09
C MET A 3 25.00 -80.78 51.62
N THR A 4 25.12 -79.62 51.00
CA THR A 4 25.08 -78.30 51.70
C THR A 4 24.83 -77.25 50.67
N SER A 5 23.77 -76.68 50.79
CA SER A 5 23.34 -75.38 51.32
C SER A 5 23.62 -74.20 50.42
N ALA A 6 22.65 -73.82 49.83
CA ALA A 6 22.01 -72.54 49.48
C ALA A 6 22.76 -71.25 49.91
N ALA A 7 23.02 -70.44 48.95
CA ALA A 7 23.03 -68.97 49.15
C ALA A 7 22.14 -68.37 48.05
N ARG A 8 20.94 -67.99 48.46
CA ARG A 8 20.02 -67.14 47.62
C ARG A 8 20.62 -65.73 47.67
N LEU A 9 21.13 -65.27 46.55
CA LEU A 9 21.44 -63.86 46.34
C LEU A 9 20.19 -63.19 45.83
N VAL A 10 19.53 -62.46 46.69
CA VAL A 10 18.37 -61.60 46.36
C VAL A 10 18.95 -60.37 45.67
N LEU A 11 18.86 -60.35 44.35
CA LEU A 11 19.18 -59.14 43.56
C LEU A 11 18.00 -58.20 43.66
N THR A 12 18.05 -57.22 44.53
CA THR A 12 17.06 -56.13 44.62
C THR A 12 17.37 -55.14 43.49
N ILE A 13 16.62 -55.22 42.40
CA ILE A 13 16.67 -54.22 41.33
C ILE A 13 15.92 -53.00 41.86
N VAL A 14 16.66 -51.98 42.27
CA VAL A 14 16.12 -50.62 42.52
C VAL A 14 15.88 -49.99 41.16
N PHE A 15 14.63 -49.98 40.73
CA PHE A 15 14.17 -49.15 39.62
C PHE A 15 14.21 -47.69 40.09
N ALA A 16 15.27 -46.99 39.84
CA ALA A 16 15.32 -45.54 39.92
C ALA A 16 14.52 -44.98 38.74
N LEU A 17 13.24 -44.63 38.98
CA LEU A 17 12.45 -43.78 38.09
C LEU A 17 13.13 -42.40 38.04
N ALA A 18 14.03 -42.22 37.07
CA ALA A 18 14.45 -40.89 36.69
C ALA A 18 13.25 -40.22 36.01
N PHE A 19 12.45 -39.49 36.79
CA PHE A 19 11.52 -38.51 36.28
C PHE A 19 12.36 -37.38 35.68
N SER A 20 12.69 -37.51 34.39
CA SER A 20 13.23 -36.39 33.61
C SER A 20 12.09 -35.35 33.55
N LEU A 21 12.13 -34.40 34.43
CA LEU A 21 11.42 -33.11 34.27
C LEU A 21 11.96 -32.48 32.99
N LEU A 22 11.36 -32.80 31.87
CA LEU A 22 11.38 -31.96 30.69
C LEU A 22 10.70 -30.64 31.08
N THR A 23 11.49 -29.75 31.69
CA THR A 23 11.15 -28.33 31.66
C THR A 23 11.12 -27.93 30.18
N VAL A 24 9.93 -27.98 29.60
CA VAL A 24 9.65 -27.22 28.41
C VAL A 24 9.98 -25.78 28.81
N ALA A 25 11.13 -25.31 28.40
CA ALA A 25 11.44 -23.90 28.44
C ALA A 25 10.38 -23.24 27.58
N GLN A 26 9.27 -22.82 28.17
CA GLN A 26 8.46 -21.78 27.61
C GLN A 26 9.42 -20.64 27.35
N SER A 27 9.81 -20.44 26.10
CA SER A 27 10.46 -19.21 25.68
C SER A 27 9.49 -18.09 26.09
N SER A 28 9.77 -17.51 27.25
CA SER A 28 9.08 -16.31 27.69
C SER A 28 9.41 -15.26 26.65
N GLN A 29 8.50 -15.03 25.71
CA GLN A 29 8.56 -13.86 24.83
C GLN A 29 8.79 -12.67 25.77
N PRO A 30 9.82 -11.86 25.55
CA PRO A 30 10.07 -10.71 26.40
C PRO A 30 8.78 -9.89 26.48
N VAL A 31 8.33 -9.62 27.70
CA VAL A 31 7.17 -8.76 27.92
C VAL A 31 7.44 -7.44 27.19
N PRO A 32 6.55 -7.01 26.27
CA PRO A 32 6.78 -5.78 25.52
C PRO A 32 7.06 -4.62 26.47
N GLN A 33 8.12 -3.86 26.20
CA GLN A 33 8.43 -2.67 26.99
C GLN A 33 7.22 -1.73 26.97
N LYS A 34 6.74 -1.34 28.16
CA LYS A 34 5.71 -0.32 28.30
C LYS A 34 6.32 1.04 28.56
N PHE A 35 5.73 2.06 27.97
CA PHE A 35 6.11 3.46 28.15
C PHE A 35 5.06 4.12 29.04
N GLU A 36 5.53 4.89 30.02
CA GLU A 36 4.65 5.66 30.91
C GLU A 36 3.89 6.73 30.12
N ARG A 37 2.75 7.12 30.67
CA ARG A 37 1.83 8.06 30.00
C ARG A 37 2.49 9.35 29.54
N ASP A 38 3.35 9.94 30.34
CA ASP A 38 4.09 11.18 30.03
C ASP A 38 4.96 11.03 28.79
N LYS A 39 5.60 9.87 28.59
CA LYS A 39 6.41 9.53 27.43
C LYS A 39 5.58 9.35 26.16
N LEU A 40 4.40 8.75 26.29
CA LEU A 40 3.45 8.62 25.18
C LEU A 40 2.88 9.97 24.76
N VAL A 41 2.55 10.84 25.73
CA VAL A 41 2.09 12.18 25.49
C VAL A 41 3.17 13.04 24.81
N GLU A 42 4.43 12.95 25.24
CA GLU A 42 5.55 13.62 24.60
C GLU A 42 5.68 13.22 23.12
N ASP A 43 5.71 11.91 22.83
CA ASP A 43 5.78 11.39 21.45
C ASP A 43 4.58 11.84 20.60
N PHE A 44 3.39 11.81 21.18
CA PHE A 44 2.17 12.25 20.50
C PHE A 44 2.19 13.75 20.16
N GLN A 45 2.66 14.58 21.08
CA GLN A 45 2.78 16.02 20.86
C GLN A 45 3.83 16.34 19.79
N ILE A 46 4.96 15.61 19.77
CA ILE A 46 5.98 15.71 18.70
C ILE A 46 5.36 15.34 17.36
N ALA A 47 4.61 14.24 17.30
CA ALA A 47 3.94 13.80 16.06
C ALA A 47 2.93 14.85 15.57
N ARG A 48 2.06 15.38 16.46
CA ARG A 48 1.09 16.43 16.13
C ARG A 48 1.80 17.68 15.61
N GLN A 49 2.80 18.18 16.35
CA GLN A 49 3.56 19.36 15.95
C GLN A 49 4.23 19.19 14.59
N ALA A 50 4.86 18.03 14.34
CA ALA A 50 5.49 17.75 13.05
C ALA A 50 4.49 17.76 11.89
N LEU A 51 3.28 17.23 12.11
CA LEU A 51 2.21 17.23 11.12
C LEU A 51 1.67 18.64 10.87
N GLU A 52 1.39 19.42 11.92
CA GLU A 52 0.85 20.78 11.80
C GLU A 52 1.88 21.74 11.19
N GLU A 53 3.15 21.62 11.54
CA GLU A 53 4.24 22.46 11.04
C GLU A 53 4.66 22.08 9.62
N GLY A 54 4.83 20.78 9.36
CA GLY A 54 5.47 20.29 8.15
C GLY A 54 4.51 19.98 7.00
N HIS A 55 3.36 19.41 7.28
CA HIS A 55 2.45 18.90 6.24
C HIS A 55 1.64 20.04 5.61
N SER A 56 2.08 20.56 4.47
CA SER A 56 1.47 21.72 3.82
C SER A 56 0.02 21.51 3.36
N GLY A 57 -0.42 20.26 3.19
CA GLY A 57 -1.81 19.90 2.83
C GLY A 57 -2.61 19.27 3.96
N ILE A 58 -2.22 19.43 5.22
CA ILE A 58 -2.84 18.73 6.37
C ILE A 58 -4.36 18.99 6.47
N TYR A 59 -4.83 20.16 6.08
CA TYR A 59 -6.24 20.55 6.15
C TYR A 59 -6.97 20.46 4.80
N ARG A 60 -6.41 19.74 3.83
CA ARG A 60 -6.98 19.66 2.47
C ARG A 60 -8.32 18.94 2.44
N TYR A 61 -8.44 17.83 3.18
CA TYR A 61 -9.63 16.98 3.19
C TYR A 61 -10.33 16.93 4.55
N THR A 62 -9.62 17.23 5.61
CA THR A 62 -10.14 17.28 6.98
C THR A 62 -9.84 18.66 7.55
N ASN A 63 -10.86 19.40 7.96
CA ASN A 63 -10.65 20.75 8.47
C ASN A 63 -9.97 20.74 9.85
N LYS A 64 -9.36 21.89 10.22
CA LYS A 64 -8.59 22.01 11.45
C LYS A 64 -9.41 21.63 12.70
N ALA A 65 -10.63 22.12 12.81
CA ALA A 65 -11.46 21.89 14.00
C ALA A 65 -11.83 20.42 14.18
N GLU A 66 -12.01 19.68 13.08
CA GLU A 66 -12.23 18.23 13.09
C GLU A 66 -10.96 17.49 13.50
N LEU A 67 -9.82 17.85 12.93
CA LEU A 67 -8.54 17.24 13.23
C LEU A 67 -8.12 17.50 14.68
N ASP A 68 -8.31 18.72 15.20
CA ASP A 68 -8.07 19.04 16.60
C ASP A 68 -8.89 18.15 17.54
N ARG A 69 -10.18 17.92 17.24
CA ARG A 69 -11.02 17.01 18.02
C ARG A 69 -10.50 15.58 18.03
N VAL A 70 -9.97 15.11 16.89
CA VAL A 70 -9.38 13.77 16.79
C VAL A 70 -8.10 13.68 17.61
N PHE A 71 -7.22 14.66 17.52
CA PHE A 71 -6.00 14.75 18.34
C PHE A 71 -6.33 14.76 19.84
N ASP A 72 -7.27 15.59 20.26
CA ASP A 72 -7.67 15.71 21.67
C ASP A 72 -8.31 14.43 22.21
N ALA A 73 -9.15 13.76 21.40
CA ALA A 73 -9.73 12.47 21.77
C ALA A 73 -8.66 11.39 21.93
N ALA A 74 -7.70 11.32 21.02
CA ALA A 74 -6.59 10.38 21.10
C ALA A 74 -5.71 10.65 22.34
N LEU A 75 -5.40 11.91 22.64
CA LEU A 75 -4.64 12.29 23.82
C LEU A 75 -5.36 11.85 25.13
N LYS A 76 -6.67 12.00 25.19
CA LYS A 76 -7.48 11.54 26.35
C LYS A 76 -7.51 10.01 26.49
N SER A 77 -7.42 9.27 25.40
CA SER A 77 -7.43 7.79 25.42
C SER A 77 -6.12 7.19 25.95
N MET A 78 -5.06 7.96 26.04
CA MET A 78 -3.77 7.55 26.61
C MET A 78 -3.77 7.75 28.14
N ASP A 79 -4.54 6.93 28.85
CA ASP A 79 -4.76 7.05 30.29
C ASP A 79 -3.91 6.08 31.14
N ARG A 80 -3.09 5.22 30.50
CA ARG A 80 -2.25 4.20 31.13
C ARG A 80 -0.95 3.99 30.36
N PRO A 81 0.05 3.29 30.94
CA PRO A 81 1.23 2.84 30.21
C PRO A 81 0.85 1.92 29.03
N MET A 82 1.47 2.12 27.88
CA MET A 82 1.24 1.36 26.65
C MET A 82 2.54 0.87 26.07
N ASP A 83 2.51 -0.28 25.40
CA ASP A 83 3.60 -0.72 24.54
C ASP A 83 3.54 -0.03 23.16
N ALA A 84 4.57 -0.28 22.31
CA ALA A 84 4.63 0.32 20.98
C ALA A 84 3.45 -0.06 20.06
N PHE A 85 2.91 -1.28 20.18
CA PHE A 85 1.73 -1.70 19.42
C PHE A 85 0.46 -0.98 19.88
N GLU A 86 0.28 -0.86 21.21
CA GLU A 86 -0.86 -0.17 21.77
C GLU A 86 -0.86 1.32 21.36
N PHE A 87 0.30 1.97 21.43
CA PHE A 87 0.45 3.36 20.98
C PHE A 87 0.28 3.51 19.47
N TYR A 88 0.79 2.56 18.67
CA TYR A 88 0.55 2.52 17.23
C TYR A 88 -0.95 2.47 16.90
N ARG A 89 -1.73 1.69 17.64
CA ARG A 89 -3.20 1.58 17.48
C ARG A 89 -3.93 2.87 17.83
N VAL A 90 -3.34 3.73 18.65
CA VAL A 90 -3.86 5.09 18.91
C VAL A 90 -3.46 6.04 17.77
N LEU A 91 -2.19 6.05 17.38
CA LEU A 91 -1.65 7.06 16.47
C LEU A 91 -2.03 6.82 15.00
N ALA A 92 -2.07 5.56 14.54
CA ALA A 92 -2.32 5.25 13.14
C ALA A 92 -3.70 5.73 12.63
N PRO A 93 -4.83 5.54 13.34
CA PRO A 93 -6.10 6.10 12.93
C PRO A 93 -6.13 7.64 12.92
N VAL A 94 -5.44 8.26 13.87
CA VAL A 94 -5.31 9.74 13.92
C VAL A 94 -4.63 10.25 12.67
N VAL A 95 -3.49 9.67 12.31
CA VAL A 95 -2.73 10.03 11.10
C VAL A 95 -3.55 9.77 9.84
N ALA A 96 -4.29 8.67 9.78
CA ALA A 96 -5.17 8.35 8.64
C ALA A 96 -6.30 9.37 8.44
N THR A 97 -6.74 10.09 9.50
CA THR A 97 -7.77 11.13 9.40
C THR A 97 -7.32 12.35 8.58
N ILE A 98 -6.02 12.56 8.39
CA ILE A 98 -5.48 13.60 7.49
C ILE A 98 -5.90 13.34 6.04
N LYS A 99 -6.20 12.08 5.70
CA LYS A 99 -6.59 11.64 4.35
C LYS A 99 -5.52 11.97 3.31
N CYS A 100 -4.26 11.71 3.64
CA CYS A 100 -3.12 11.81 2.73
C CYS A 100 -2.45 10.44 2.57
N GLY A 101 -2.39 9.96 1.33
CA GLY A 101 -1.83 8.65 1.01
C GLY A 101 -0.31 8.56 1.17
N HIS A 102 0.39 9.68 1.27
CA HIS A 102 1.84 9.74 1.48
C HIS A 102 2.22 9.93 2.96
N THR A 103 1.27 10.26 3.83
CA THR A 103 1.47 10.37 5.29
C THR A 103 1.23 9.01 5.93
N GLY A 104 2.08 8.63 6.87
CA GLY A 104 1.92 7.34 7.55
C GLY A 104 2.76 7.24 8.81
N VAL A 105 2.39 6.30 9.67
CA VAL A 105 3.13 5.94 10.87
C VAL A 105 3.43 4.44 10.84
N TRP A 106 4.57 4.06 11.36
CA TRP A 106 5.05 2.68 11.41
C TRP A 106 5.60 2.33 12.77
N LEU A 107 5.48 1.07 13.12
CA LEU A 107 6.17 0.48 14.28
C LEU A 107 7.69 0.66 14.17
N PRO A 108 8.42 0.58 15.28
CA PRO A 108 9.89 0.65 15.30
C PRO A 108 10.52 -0.33 14.30
N ASP A 109 11.66 0.03 13.73
CA ASP A 109 12.35 -0.76 12.71
C ASP A 109 12.66 -2.20 13.15
N ALA A 110 13.07 -2.38 14.39
CA ALA A 110 13.33 -3.72 14.96
C ALA A 110 12.02 -4.55 14.96
N THR A 111 10.93 -4.00 15.45
CA THR A 111 9.61 -4.66 15.47
C THR A 111 9.13 -5.02 14.05
N ARG A 112 9.33 -4.12 13.09
CA ARG A 112 8.97 -4.40 11.69
C ARG A 112 9.82 -5.51 11.07
N LYS A 113 11.12 -5.57 11.42
CA LYS A 113 12.01 -6.66 11.01
C LYS A 113 11.53 -7.99 11.57
N ASP A 114 11.13 -8.04 12.83
CA ASP A 114 10.62 -9.25 13.47
C ASP A 114 9.30 -9.70 12.83
N LEU A 115 8.38 -8.77 12.58
CA LEU A 115 7.12 -9.06 11.86
C LEU A 115 7.37 -9.63 10.45
N ASN A 116 8.42 -9.15 9.77
CA ASN A 116 8.73 -9.55 8.41
C ASN A 116 9.59 -10.82 8.30
N ASN A 117 10.28 -11.24 9.37
CA ASN A 117 11.25 -12.34 9.28
C ASN A 117 10.87 -13.57 10.10
N SER A 118 10.32 -13.39 11.29
CA SER A 118 10.19 -14.46 12.28
C SER A 118 8.79 -14.61 12.87
N THR A 119 7.90 -13.63 12.64
CA THR A 119 6.55 -13.69 13.19
C THR A 119 5.65 -14.60 12.35
N PRO A 120 4.93 -15.58 12.98
CA PRO A 120 4.01 -16.44 12.26
C PRO A 120 2.78 -15.67 11.78
N LEU A 121 2.68 -15.44 10.48
CA LEU A 121 1.59 -14.75 9.80
C LEU A 121 0.52 -15.73 9.33
N LEU A 122 -0.70 -15.23 9.12
CA LEU A 122 -1.80 -16.00 8.50
C LEU A 122 -1.35 -16.50 7.12
N PRO A 123 -1.37 -17.84 6.87
CA PRO A 123 -0.87 -18.42 5.60
C PRO A 123 -1.89 -18.31 4.46
N LEU A 124 -2.50 -17.14 4.32
CA LEU A 124 -3.42 -16.78 3.25
C LEU A 124 -3.06 -15.39 2.73
N ARG A 125 -3.07 -15.22 1.42
CA ARG A 125 -3.06 -13.88 0.81
C ARG A 125 -4.51 -13.41 0.71
N ILE A 126 -4.88 -12.42 1.49
CA ILE A 126 -6.24 -11.88 1.52
C ILE A 126 -6.41 -10.76 0.50
N ARG A 127 -7.51 -10.77 -0.23
CA ARG A 127 -7.98 -9.64 -1.04
C ARG A 127 -9.22 -9.04 -0.39
N VAL A 128 -9.22 -7.74 -0.18
CA VAL A 128 -10.40 -7.00 0.27
C VAL A 128 -11.09 -6.43 -0.96
N ILE A 129 -12.37 -6.70 -1.11
CA ILE A 129 -13.22 -6.24 -2.21
C ILE A 129 -14.55 -5.77 -1.60
N ASN A 130 -14.91 -4.52 -1.80
CA ASN A 130 -16.13 -3.92 -1.26
C ASN A 130 -16.26 -4.18 0.26
N LYS A 131 -15.19 -3.93 1.01
CA LYS A 131 -15.06 -4.12 2.46
C LYS A 131 -15.25 -5.56 2.97
N ARG A 132 -15.19 -6.55 2.08
CA ARG A 132 -15.24 -7.98 2.42
C ARG A 132 -13.89 -8.62 2.17
N ALA A 133 -13.47 -9.53 3.05
CA ALA A 133 -12.16 -10.18 2.98
C ALA A 133 -12.30 -11.58 2.35
N TYR A 134 -11.49 -11.88 1.36
CA TYR A 134 -11.49 -13.15 0.64
C TYR A 134 -10.09 -13.76 0.64
N ALA A 135 -10.00 -15.07 0.81
CA ALA A 135 -8.76 -15.82 0.60
C ALA A 135 -8.44 -15.86 -0.90
N PHE A 136 -7.51 -15.02 -1.35
CA PHE A 136 -7.11 -14.96 -2.77
C PHE A 136 -6.13 -16.08 -3.11
N ARG A 137 -5.10 -16.29 -2.28
CA ARG A 137 -4.14 -17.41 -2.43
C ARG A 137 -4.04 -18.16 -1.11
N ASP A 138 -3.89 -19.47 -1.21
CA ASP A 138 -3.85 -20.38 -0.08
C ASP A 138 -2.47 -21.03 0.05
N PHE A 139 -1.87 -20.88 1.25
CA PHE A 139 -0.60 -21.48 1.65
C PHE A 139 -0.76 -22.28 2.95
N SER A 140 -1.99 -22.68 3.29
CA SER A 140 -2.30 -23.36 4.55
C SER A 140 -1.62 -24.72 4.69
N ASP A 141 -1.28 -25.36 3.56
CA ASP A 141 -0.52 -26.61 3.51
C ASP A 141 0.92 -26.46 4.05
N LEU A 142 1.51 -25.26 4.04
CA LEU A 142 2.79 -24.99 4.67
C LEU A 142 2.73 -25.09 6.20
N ALA A 143 1.53 -24.87 6.75
CA ALA A 143 1.29 -24.88 8.20
C ALA A 143 0.76 -26.23 8.69
N SER A 144 0.04 -26.99 7.84
CA SER A 144 -0.54 -28.31 8.14
C SER A 144 -0.68 -29.11 6.84
N PRO A 145 0.18 -30.10 6.59
CA PRO A 145 0.15 -30.91 5.37
C PRO A 145 -1.10 -31.79 5.20
N SER A 146 -1.92 -31.96 6.23
CA SER A 146 -3.12 -32.81 6.22
C SER A 146 -4.40 -31.98 6.30
N GLY A 147 -4.83 -31.40 5.18
CA GLY A 147 -6.15 -31.46 4.63
C GLY A 147 -7.28 -30.63 5.20
N ALA A 148 -7.23 -29.31 5.27
CA ALA A 148 -8.44 -28.55 4.87
C ALA A 148 -8.33 -28.39 3.34
N GLY A 149 -9.37 -28.70 2.57
CA GLY A 149 -9.39 -28.43 1.13
C GLY A 149 -9.06 -26.97 0.85
N SER A 150 -8.74 -26.61 -0.40
CA SER A 150 -8.33 -25.24 -0.73
C SER A 150 -9.27 -24.17 -0.18
N LEU A 151 -8.72 -23.20 0.52
CA LEU A 151 -9.43 -22.02 1.03
C LEU A 151 -9.49 -20.89 -0.01
N ALA A 152 -8.81 -21.01 -1.13
CA ALA A 152 -8.84 -20.02 -2.19
C ALA A 152 -10.28 -19.78 -2.68
N GLY A 153 -10.69 -18.53 -2.78
CA GLY A 153 -12.05 -18.11 -3.14
C GLY A 153 -13.02 -17.99 -1.97
N LYS A 154 -12.70 -18.56 -0.81
CA LYS A 154 -13.56 -18.43 0.37
C LYS A 154 -13.59 -17.01 0.90
N GLU A 155 -14.77 -16.59 1.37
CA GLU A 155 -14.95 -15.38 2.13
C GLU A 155 -14.65 -15.64 3.61
N ILE A 156 -13.86 -14.75 4.20
CA ILE A 156 -13.56 -14.79 5.64
C ILE A 156 -14.72 -14.17 6.40
N GLN A 157 -15.31 -14.92 7.33
CA GLN A 157 -16.40 -14.45 8.20
C GLN A 157 -15.88 -13.97 9.55
N SER A 158 -14.87 -14.66 10.11
CA SER A 158 -14.20 -14.24 11.33
C SER A 158 -12.80 -14.84 11.45
N ILE A 159 -11.93 -14.19 12.25
CA ILE A 159 -10.59 -14.66 12.63
C ILE A 159 -10.47 -14.53 14.15
N ASN A 160 -10.12 -15.62 14.85
CA ASN A 160 -9.97 -15.68 16.31
C ASN A 160 -11.21 -15.09 17.04
N GLY A 161 -12.42 -15.39 16.54
CA GLY A 161 -13.68 -14.91 17.09
C GLY A 161 -14.03 -13.45 16.73
N VAL A 162 -13.15 -12.69 16.10
CA VAL A 162 -13.41 -11.31 15.66
C VAL A 162 -14.06 -11.33 14.28
N PRO A 163 -15.26 -10.74 14.08
CA PRO A 163 -15.90 -10.66 12.77
C PRO A 163 -15.03 -9.96 11.72
N ALA A 164 -14.96 -10.50 10.50
CA ALA A 164 -14.16 -9.94 9.41
C ALA A 164 -14.54 -8.49 9.06
N SER A 165 -15.83 -8.14 9.17
CA SER A 165 -16.29 -6.76 8.99
C SER A 165 -15.63 -5.78 9.97
N ARG A 166 -15.49 -6.18 11.25
CA ARG A 166 -14.78 -5.38 12.26
C ARG A 166 -13.28 -5.32 11.99
N ILE A 167 -12.67 -6.44 11.58
CA ILE A 167 -11.24 -6.50 11.20
C ILE A 167 -10.97 -5.51 10.07
N VAL A 168 -11.72 -5.61 8.98
CA VAL A 168 -11.56 -4.74 7.80
C VAL A 168 -11.82 -3.28 8.16
N ALA A 169 -12.88 -2.97 8.92
CA ALA A 169 -13.18 -1.60 9.35
C ALA A 169 -12.03 -0.99 10.18
N THR A 170 -11.46 -1.76 11.12
CA THR A 170 -10.31 -1.32 11.93
C THR A 170 -9.09 -1.03 11.06
N MET A 171 -8.79 -1.91 10.09
CA MET A 171 -7.68 -1.73 9.18
C MET A 171 -7.87 -0.51 8.27
N LEU A 172 -9.07 -0.34 7.70
CA LEU A 172 -9.40 0.80 6.83
C LEU A 172 -9.31 2.15 7.58
N ALA A 173 -9.67 2.17 8.87
CA ALA A 173 -9.56 3.36 9.70
C ALA A 173 -8.10 3.76 10.03
N ALA A 174 -7.16 2.81 9.94
CA ALA A 174 -5.75 3.03 10.30
C ALA A 174 -4.84 3.27 9.08
N VAL A 175 -5.36 3.24 7.85
CA VAL A 175 -4.56 3.47 6.64
C VAL A 175 -5.00 4.74 5.91
N GLY A 176 -4.04 5.61 5.60
CA GLY A 176 -4.28 6.83 4.83
C GLY A 176 -4.53 6.52 3.34
N ALA A 177 -5.36 7.34 2.71
CA ALA A 177 -5.48 7.48 1.26
C ALA A 177 -5.75 8.97 0.97
N ASP A 178 -5.59 9.41 -0.27
CA ASP A 178 -5.94 10.78 -0.59
C ASP A 178 -7.47 10.93 -0.58
N GLY A 179 -7.96 11.86 0.23
CA GLY A 179 -9.40 12.10 0.34
C GLY A 179 -10.20 10.88 0.79
N ASP A 180 -11.29 10.63 0.07
CA ASP A 180 -12.26 9.57 0.40
C ASP A 180 -12.10 8.32 -0.48
N VAL A 181 -10.97 8.17 -1.18
CA VAL A 181 -10.69 7.07 -2.11
C VAL A 181 -10.67 5.72 -1.36
N GLN A 182 -11.76 4.95 -1.52
CA GLN A 182 -11.93 3.67 -0.84
C GLN A 182 -11.10 2.56 -1.47
N THR A 183 -11.01 2.53 -2.81
CA THR A 183 -10.24 1.54 -3.58
C THR A 183 -8.77 1.49 -3.14
N ALA A 184 -8.14 2.66 -2.93
CA ALA A 184 -6.77 2.75 -2.43
C ALA A 184 -6.60 2.13 -1.04
N ARG A 185 -7.55 2.36 -0.12
CA ARG A 185 -7.50 1.78 1.23
C ARG A 185 -7.62 0.27 1.17
N GLU A 186 -8.52 -0.28 0.35
CA GLU A 186 -8.71 -1.72 0.19
C GLU A 186 -7.47 -2.40 -0.40
N VAL A 187 -6.83 -1.78 -1.39
CA VAL A 187 -5.55 -2.25 -1.94
C VAL A 187 -4.47 -2.29 -0.86
N ARG A 188 -4.36 -1.24 -0.04
CA ARG A 188 -3.32 -1.11 1.01
C ARG A 188 -3.45 -2.10 2.15
N ILE A 189 -4.67 -2.54 2.47
CA ILE A 189 -4.89 -3.55 3.51
C ILE A 189 -4.96 -4.97 2.96
N SER A 190 -4.85 -5.16 1.65
CA SER A 190 -4.85 -6.46 0.98
C SER A 190 -3.46 -7.10 0.95
N GLY A 191 -3.38 -8.34 0.49
CA GLY A 191 -2.13 -9.06 0.32
C GLY A 191 -1.42 -9.40 1.64
N PRO A 192 -0.08 -9.41 1.68
CA PRO A 192 0.69 -9.70 2.91
C PRO A 192 0.43 -8.71 4.04
N GLN A 193 0.08 -7.46 3.69
CA GLN A 193 -0.18 -6.41 4.67
C GLN A 193 -1.39 -6.73 5.55
N PHE A 194 -2.37 -7.47 5.05
CA PHE A 194 -3.53 -7.92 5.85
C PHE A 194 -3.07 -8.72 7.08
N SER A 195 -2.18 -9.69 6.89
CA SER A 195 -1.67 -10.52 7.98
C SER A 195 -0.82 -9.73 8.98
N VAL A 196 0.00 -8.78 8.51
CA VAL A 196 0.74 -7.86 9.37
C VAL A 196 -0.21 -6.99 10.18
N ASN A 197 -1.28 -6.49 9.57
CA ASN A 197 -2.29 -5.66 10.23
C ASN A 197 -3.13 -6.43 11.26
N LEU A 198 -3.37 -7.74 11.08
CA LEU A 198 -4.02 -8.57 12.11
C LEU A 198 -3.26 -8.47 13.43
N ILE A 199 -1.93 -8.53 13.39
CA ILE A 199 -1.06 -8.46 14.56
C ILE A 199 -0.96 -7.02 15.06
N SER A 200 -0.55 -6.10 14.19
CA SER A 200 -0.20 -4.74 14.59
C SER A 200 -1.41 -3.94 15.08
N LEU A 201 -2.55 -4.03 14.38
CA LEU A 201 -3.75 -3.24 14.69
C LEU A 201 -4.73 -3.95 15.63
N LEU A 202 -4.81 -5.29 15.56
CA LEU A 202 -5.82 -6.04 16.31
C LEU A 202 -5.23 -6.99 17.37
N GLY A 203 -3.91 -7.25 17.36
CA GLY A 203 -3.28 -8.19 18.28
C GLY A 203 -3.67 -9.66 18.02
N LEU A 204 -4.18 -9.96 16.82
CA LEU A 204 -4.56 -11.32 16.44
C LEU A 204 -3.34 -12.07 15.91
N THR A 205 -2.94 -13.11 16.63
CA THR A 205 -1.73 -13.90 16.36
C THR A 205 -2.07 -15.36 16.11
N SER A 206 -1.10 -16.13 15.64
CA SER A 206 -1.16 -17.59 15.50
C SER A 206 -1.38 -18.28 16.87
N PRO A 207 -2.15 -19.40 16.90
CA PRO A 207 -2.89 -19.99 15.80
C PRO A 207 -4.12 -19.17 15.41
N TYR A 208 -4.54 -19.28 14.14
CA TYR A 208 -5.67 -18.55 13.59
C TYR A 208 -6.90 -19.49 13.48
N ASP A 209 -7.95 -19.21 14.27
CA ASP A 209 -9.25 -19.87 14.16
C ASP A 209 -10.12 -19.10 13.18
N LEU A 210 -10.32 -19.65 12.00
CA LEU A 210 -11.08 -19.04 10.91
C LEU A 210 -12.51 -19.60 10.84
N VAL A 211 -13.46 -18.74 10.54
CA VAL A 211 -14.76 -19.12 9.99
C VAL A 211 -14.81 -18.59 8.56
N VAL A 212 -15.03 -19.47 7.59
CA VAL A 212 -15.09 -19.14 6.18
C VAL A 212 -16.36 -19.67 5.52
N SER A 213 -16.76 -19.12 4.38
CA SER A 213 -17.86 -19.63 3.57
C SER A 213 -17.56 -19.40 2.08
N ASP A 214 -18.29 -20.10 1.21
CA ASP A 214 -18.35 -19.68 -0.19
C ASP A 214 -19.04 -18.32 -0.32
N PRO A 215 -18.62 -17.47 -1.25
CA PRO A 215 -19.24 -16.16 -1.46
C PRO A 215 -20.76 -16.30 -1.65
N GLY A 216 -21.53 -15.58 -0.82
CA GLY A 216 -23.00 -15.63 -0.82
C GLY A 216 -23.64 -16.86 -0.13
N SER A 217 -22.86 -17.84 0.30
CA SER A 217 -23.37 -19.02 1.03
C SER A 217 -23.54 -18.73 2.51
N LYS A 218 -24.61 -19.32 3.12
CA LYS A 218 -24.81 -19.34 4.57
C LYS A 218 -24.06 -20.49 5.26
N GLN A 219 -23.60 -21.49 4.48
CA GLN A 219 -22.85 -22.63 5.00
C GLN A 219 -21.44 -22.19 5.39
N GLN A 220 -21.11 -22.34 6.66
CA GLN A 220 -19.82 -21.96 7.22
C GLN A 220 -18.95 -23.19 7.49
N GLN A 221 -17.65 -23.01 7.30
CA GLN A 221 -16.61 -23.96 7.65
C GLN A 221 -15.68 -23.33 8.69
N LYS A 222 -15.35 -24.10 9.73
CA LYS A 222 -14.35 -23.73 10.73
C LYS A 222 -13.01 -24.37 10.38
N VAL A 223 -11.95 -23.57 10.39
CA VAL A 223 -10.59 -24.02 10.06
C VAL A 223 -9.61 -23.40 11.05
N ARG A 224 -8.71 -24.22 11.58
CA ARG A 224 -7.61 -23.75 12.43
C ARG A 224 -6.30 -23.86 11.67
N LEU A 225 -5.58 -22.73 11.56
CA LEU A 225 -4.30 -22.65 10.86
C LEU A 225 -3.20 -22.18 11.81
N ASN A 226 -2.05 -22.83 11.77
CA ASN A 226 -0.84 -22.26 12.36
C ASN A 226 -0.29 -21.18 11.43
N GLY A 227 0.42 -20.19 11.99
CA GLY A 227 1.08 -19.18 11.20
C GLY A 227 2.35 -19.70 10.52
N VAL A 228 2.75 -19.01 9.46
CA VAL A 228 3.97 -19.26 8.69
C VAL A 228 4.73 -17.94 8.56
N ASP A 229 6.05 -17.96 8.69
CA ASP A 229 6.87 -16.77 8.53
C ASP A 229 6.79 -16.19 7.08
N LEU A 230 6.93 -14.86 6.98
CA LEU A 230 6.80 -14.18 5.69
C LEU A 230 7.82 -14.62 4.64
N PRO A 231 9.09 -14.91 4.94
CA PRO A 231 10.03 -15.45 3.97
C PRO A 231 9.53 -16.72 3.29
N LYS A 232 9.03 -17.70 4.05
CA LYS A 232 8.45 -18.94 3.47
C LYS A 232 7.21 -18.67 2.63
N LEU A 233 6.33 -17.75 3.10
CA LEU A 233 5.15 -17.36 2.33
C LEU A 233 5.53 -16.68 1.00
N ARG A 234 6.59 -15.84 0.99
CA ARG A 234 7.10 -15.22 -0.24
C ARG A 234 7.69 -16.24 -1.20
N GLU A 235 8.50 -17.16 -0.71
CA GLU A 235 9.08 -18.24 -1.50
C GLU A 235 7.98 -19.09 -2.15
N ALA A 236 7.01 -19.53 -1.37
CA ALA A 236 5.87 -20.30 -1.87
C ALA A 236 5.02 -19.49 -2.87
N SER A 237 4.81 -18.19 -2.61
CA SER A 237 4.09 -17.29 -3.52
C SER A 237 4.79 -17.19 -4.86
N LYS A 238 6.09 -16.94 -4.86
CA LYS A 238 6.89 -16.84 -6.08
C LYS A 238 6.91 -18.17 -6.87
N ALA A 239 6.99 -19.30 -6.17
CA ALA A 239 7.00 -20.61 -6.81
C ALA A 239 5.64 -21.00 -7.41
N ARG A 240 4.53 -20.72 -6.71
CA ARG A 240 3.19 -21.17 -7.09
C ARG A 240 2.42 -20.17 -7.95
N TYR A 241 2.68 -18.88 -7.76
CA TYR A 241 1.93 -17.77 -8.38
C TYR A 241 2.89 -16.71 -8.94
N PRO A 242 3.83 -17.07 -9.83
CA PRO A 242 4.80 -16.11 -10.39
C PRO A 242 4.12 -14.96 -11.14
N GLN A 243 2.90 -15.17 -11.64
CA GLN A 243 2.10 -14.14 -12.31
C GLN A 243 1.59 -13.04 -11.37
N ASP A 244 1.57 -13.29 -10.05
CA ASP A 244 1.16 -12.28 -9.06
C ASP A 244 2.32 -11.35 -8.66
N GLU A 245 3.54 -11.69 -9.06
CA GLU A 245 4.71 -10.88 -8.79
C GLU A 245 4.84 -9.80 -9.88
N GLN A 246 4.91 -8.53 -9.46
CA GLN A 246 5.26 -7.44 -10.38
C GLN A 246 6.76 -7.52 -10.72
N SER A 247 7.15 -8.57 -11.45
CA SER A 247 8.52 -8.78 -11.90
C SER A 247 8.60 -8.59 -13.41
N GLY A 248 9.63 -7.90 -13.88
CA GLY A 248 9.83 -7.67 -15.31
C GLY A 248 10.24 -6.22 -15.62
N PRO A 249 10.25 -5.86 -16.90
CA PRO A 249 10.53 -4.49 -17.33
C PRO A 249 9.55 -3.50 -16.72
N ALA A 250 10.04 -2.30 -16.38
CA ALA A 250 9.21 -1.22 -15.84
C ALA A 250 8.05 -0.83 -16.78
N ALA A 251 8.21 -1.04 -18.08
CA ALA A 251 7.14 -0.89 -19.06
C ALA A 251 7.30 -1.84 -20.24
N THR A 252 6.20 -2.16 -20.93
CA THR A 252 6.16 -3.00 -22.13
C THR A 252 5.20 -2.44 -23.17
N LEU A 253 5.47 -2.69 -24.46
CA LEU A 253 4.59 -2.37 -25.57
C LEU A 253 4.32 -3.64 -26.37
N LYS A 254 3.05 -3.95 -26.61
CA LYS A 254 2.59 -5.04 -27.46
C LYS A 254 1.63 -4.51 -28.50
N PHE A 255 1.51 -5.21 -29.64
CA PHE A 255 0.58 -4.86 -30.70
C PHE A 255 -0.41 -5.98 -30.93
N ALA A 256 -1.65 -5.61 -31.23
CA ALA A 256 -2.73 -6.49 -31.64
C ALA A 256 -3.32 -6.00 -32.96
N ASP A 257 -4.12 -6.83 -33.64
CA ASP A 257 -4.88 -6.52 -34.84
C ASP A 257 -3.97 -5.87 -35.91
N ASP A 258 -2.88 -6.55 -36.26
CA ASP A 258 -1.86 -6.12 -37.24
C ASP A 258 -1.25 -4.73 -36.95
N GLY A 259 -1.10 -4.40 -35.68
CA GLY A 259 -0.53 -3.12 -35.23
C GLY A 259 -1.53 -1.99 -35.08
N LYS A 260 -2.81 -2.20 -35.41
CA LYS A 260 -3.86 -1.17 -35.27
C LYS A 260 -4.16 -0.81 -33.84
N ILE A 261 -3.97 -1.76 -32.91
CA ILE A 261 -4.16 -1.55 -31.47
C ILE A 261 -2.82 -1.81 -30.78
N ALA A 262 -2.37 -0.86 -29.97
CA ALA A 262 -1.21 -1.01 -29.11
C ALA A 262 -1.65 -1.14 -27.65
N GLN A 263 -0.93 -1.95 -26.89
CA GLN A 263 -1.11 -2.17 -25.46
C GLN A 263 0.20 -1.80 -24.76
N MET A 264 0.19 -0.71 -24.00
CA MET A 264 1.31 -0.21 -23.22
C MET A 264 1.04 -0.46 -21.75
N THR A 265 1.85 -1.29 -21.10
CA THR A 265 1.78 -1.50 -19.64
C THR A 265 2.92 -0.73 -19.00
N ILE A 266 2.63 0.06 -17.94
CA ILE A 266 3.62 0.82 -17.19
C ILE A 266 3.44 0.46 -15.70
N LEU A 267 4.39 -0.29 -15.13
CA LEU A 267 4.35 -0.77 -13.75
C LEU A 267 4.70 0.32 -12.73
N GLY A 268 5.43 1.37 -13.16
CA GLY A 268 5.81 2.52 -12.34
C GLY A 268 6.46 3.59 -13.19
N PHE A 269 6.42 4.82 -12.73
CA PHE A 269 7.10 5.94 -13.38
C PHE A 269 8.56 6.01 -12.91
N GLY A 270 9.38 5.08 -13.38
CA GLY A 270 10.80 4.94 -13.05
C GLY A 270 11.33 3.55 -13.37
N GLY A 271 12.62 3.33 -13.07
CA GLY A 271 13.26 2.06 -13.30
C GLY A 271 13.67 1.81 -14.75
N PHE A 272 14.12 0.59 -15.03
CA PHE A 272 14.62 0.18 -16.34
C PHE A 272 13.60 -0.67 -17.09
N VAL A 273 13.45 -0.38 -18.38
CA VAL A 273 12.75 -1.24 -19.34
C VAL A 273 13.70 -2.32 -19.86
N ASP A 274 14.98 -1.98 -20.00
CA ASP A 274 16.08 -2.90 -20.31
C ASP A 274 17.25 -2.55 -19.39
N ALA A 275 17.44 -3.35 -18.35
CA ALA A 275 18.48 -3.08 -17.35
C ALA A 275 19.91 -3.26 -17.90
N GLU A 276 20.12 -4.19 -18.85
CA GLU A 276 21.43 -4.45 -19.47
C GLU A 276 21.87 -3.24 -20.29
N LYS A 277 20.95 -2.64 -21.05
CA LYS A 277 21.20 -1.44 -21.85
C LYS A 277 21.01 -0.14 -21.07
N LYS A 278 20.64 -0.20 -19.77
CA LYS A 278 20.30 0.97 -18.94
C LYS A 278 19.21 1.85 -19.57
N LYS A 279 18.30 1.25 -20.33
CA LYS A 279 17.21 1.95 -21.00
C LYS A 279 16.08 2.20 -20.00
N GLY A 280 15.76 3.46 -19.77
CA GLY A 280 14.70 3.91 -18.87
C GLY A 280 13.35 4.13 -19.55
N ILE A 281 12.37 4.59 -18.78
CA ILE A 281 11.00 4.90 -19.25
C ILE A 281 10.99 6.01 -20.29
N ARG A 282 11.87 7.03 -20.20
CA ARG A 282 11.96 8.14 -21.17
C ARG A 282 12.26 7.64 -22.59
N ASP A 283 13.26 6.77 -22.70
CA ASP A 283 13.63 6.17 -23.99
C ASP A 283 12.54 5.24 -24.51
N PHE A 284 11.91 4.50 -23.59
CA PHE A 284 10.78 3.63 -23.92
C PHE A 284 9.61 4.42 -24.52
N TYR A 285 9.25 5.60 -23.95
CA TYR A 285 8.19 6.43 -24.53
C TYR A 285 8.54 6.85 -25.94
N LYS A 286 9.74 7.40 -26.16
CA LYS A 286 10.18 7.84 -27.49
C LYS A 286 10.02 6.71 -28.52
N GLU A 287 10.63 5.56 -28.26
CA GLU A 287 10.57 4.42 -29.18
C GLU A 287 9.16 3.87 -29.36
N SER A 288 8.36 3.88 -28.30
CA SER A 288 6.97 3.41 -28.36
C SER A 288 6.11 4.30 -29.25
N PHE A 289 6.18 5.62 -29.11
CA PHE A 289 5.39 6.53 -29.93
C PHE A 289 5.89 6.58 -31.39
N GLU A 290 7.18 6.41 -31.65
CA GLU A 290 7.72 6.18 -32.99
C GLU A 290 7.18 4.88 -33.60
N ALA A 291 7.11 3.81 -32.82
CA ALA A 291 6.56 2.51 -33.28
C ALA A 291 5.05 2.61 -33.55
N LEU A 292 4.28 3.32 -32.72
CA LEU A 292 2.85 3.59 -32.94
C LEU A 292 2.62 4.32 -34.28
N GLN A 293 3.43 5.33 -34.56
CA GLN A 293 3.37 6.08 -35.83
C GLN A 293 3.72 5.18 -37.01
N THR A 294 4.82 4.44 -36.92
CA THR A 294 5.30 3.55 -38.01
C THR A 294 4.28 2.46 -38.35
N LYS A 295 3.61 1.90 -37.34
CA LYS A 295 2.55 0.88 -37.54
C LYS A 295 1.20 1.46 -37.91
N GLY A 296 1.03 2.78 -37.84
CA GLY A 296 -0.24 3.46 -38.10
C GLY A 296 -1.33 3.02 -37.12
N SER A 297 -0.97 2.85 -35.85
CA SER A 297 -1.89 2.44 -34.79
C SER A 297 -3.05 3.42 -34.63
N LYS A 298 -4.26 2.90 -34.45
CA LYS A 298 -5.51 3.68 -34.35
C LYS A 298 -5.99 3.81 -32.91
N ALA A 299 -5.59 2.87 -32.05
CA ALA A 299 -5.91 2.87 -30.62
C ALA A 299 -4.70 2.48 -29.79
N LEU A 300 -4.59 3.12 -28.61
CA LEU A 300 -3.59 2.85 -27.58
C LEU A 300 -4.32 2.53 -26.28
N ILE A 301 -4.07 1.36 -25.70
CA ILE A 301 -4.51 0.98 -24.37
C ILE A 301 -3.31 1.13 -23.43
N ILE A 302 -3.42 1.97 -22.41
CA ILE A 302 -2.39 2.20 -21.40
C ILE A 302 -2.85 1.53 -20.10
N ASP A 303 -2.14 0.49 -19.65
CA ASP A 303 -2.43 -0.19 -18.39
C ASP A 303 -1.59 0.40 -17.26
N LEU A 304 -2.27 1.10 -16.34
CA LEU A 304 -1.70 1.73 -15.15
C LEU A 304 -2.22 1.12 -13.85
N ARG A 305 -2.88 -0.02 -13.91
CA ARG A 305 -3.37 -0.72 -12.72
C ARG A 305 -2.17 -1.16 -11.86
N GLY A 306 -2.28 -0.90 -10.54
CA GLY A 306 -1.21 -1.19 -9.60
C GLY A 306 0.03 -0.28 -9.71
N ASN A 307 0.04 0.71 -10.60
CA ASN A 307 1.14 1.67 -10.74
C ASN A 307 1.11 2.70 -9.61
N GLY A 308 1.96 2.52 -8.60
CA GLY A 308 2.05 3.39 -7.42
C GLY A 308 2.69 4.77 -7.64
N GLY A 309 3.05 5.13 -8.88
CA GLY A 309 3.68 6.41 -9.20
C GLY A 309 5.19 6.29 -9.45
N GLY A 310 5.93 7.32 -9.09
CA GLY A 310 7.39 7.44 -9.28
C GLY A 310 7.81 8.86 -9.62
N GLU A 311 8.66 9.01 -10.64
CA GLU A 311 9.17 10.29 -11.12
C GLU A 311 8.06 11.07 -11.85
N ASP A 312 7.67 12.22 -11.31
CA ASP A 312 6.57 13.04 -11.84
C ASP A 312 6.88 13.65 -13.23
N GLU A 313 8.16 13.85 -13.56
CA GLU A 313 8.58 14.24 -14.91
C GLU A 313 8.17 13.21 -15.97
N LEU A 314 8.15 11.92 -15.63
CA LEU A 314 7.75 10.86 -16.55
C LEU A 314 6.22 10.81 -16.76
N GLY A 315 5.45 11.14 -15.73
CA GLY A 315 4.00 11.33 -15.84
C GLY A 315 3.66 12.52 -16.75
N GLN A 316 4.33 13.66 -16.55
CA GLN A 316 4.20 14.85 -17.40
C GLN A 316 4.60 14.57 -18.86
N LEU A 317 5.70 13.83 -19.05
CA LEU A 317 6.18 13.46 -20.38
C LEU A 317 5.17 12.58 -21.13
N LEU A 318 4.49 11.64 -20.43
CA LEU A 318 3.47 10.83 -21.06
C LEU A 318 2.26 11.67 -21.51
N VAL A 319 1.83 12.68 -20.69
CA VAL A 319 0.81 13.64 -21.13
C VAL A 319 1.23 14.32 -22.42
N SER A 320 2.51 14.75 -22.53
CA SER A 320 2.99 15.52 -23.69
C SER A 320 2.94 14.75 -25.02
N TYR A 321 2.98 13.42 -25.01
CA TYR A 321 2.78 12.57 -26.19
C TYR A 321 1.32 12.39 -26.60
N LEU A 322 0.38 12.72 -25.70
CA LEU A 322 -1.07 12.52 -25.92
C LEU A 322 -1.81 13.84 -26.17
N ILE A 323 -1.19 14.97 -25.88
CA ILE A 323 -1.78 16.31 -26.07
C ILE A 323 -1.15 17.01 -27.28
N ASN A 324 -1.92 17.85 -27.96
CA ASN A 324 -1.47 18.55 -29.18
C ASN A 324 -1.27 20.06 -29.00
N GLU A 325 -1.45 20.56 -27.76
CA GLU A 325 -1.32 21.97 -27.42
C GLU A 325 -0.46 22.16 -26.17
N PRO A 326 0.15 23.33 -25.97
CA PRO A 326 0.86 23.64 -24.75
C PRO A 326 -0.04 23.52 -23.52
N PHE A 327 0.48 22.96 -22.42
CA PHE A 327 -0.27 22.73 -21.20
C PHE A 327 0.51 23.08 -19.95
N LYS A 328 -0.20 23.28 -18.86
CA LYS A 328 0.37 23.47 -17.53
C LYS A 328 0.12 22.22 -16.70
N TYR A 329 1.18 21.63 -16.12
CA TYR A 329 1.05 20.40 -15.35
C TYR A 329 0.67 20.67 -13.90
N TYR A 330 1.41 21.55 -13.21
CA TYR A 330 1.10 22.02 -11.87
C TYR A 330 0.60 23.47 -11.88
N ASN A 331 -0.42 23.72 -11.08
CA ASN A 331 -0.88 25.09 -10.79
C ASN A 331 -0.03 25.73 -9.71
N ASP A 332 0.31 24.97 -8.67
CA ASP A 332 1.15 25.43 -7.56
C ASP A 332 1.83 24.26 -6.84
N LEU A 333 2.93 24.56 -6.15
CA LEU A 333 3.72 23.65 -5.33
C LEU A 333 4.06 24.36 -4.03
N VAL A 334 3.44 23.97 -2.92
CA VAL A 334 3.43 24.74 -1.68
C VAL A 334 4.10 23.98 -0.54
N ILE A 335 4.96 24.67 0.20
CA ILE A 335 5.66 24.21 1.40
C ILE A 335 5.36 25.20 2.53
N ASN A 336 5.13 24.72 3.75
CA ASN A 336 4.79 25.62 4.86
C ASN A 336 5.97 26.49 5.33
N ALA A 337 7.18 25.92 5.39
CA ALA A 337 8.38 26.61 5.90
C ALA A 337 9.66 26.03 5.28
N MET A 338 10.77 26.75 5.42
CA MET A 338 12.11 26.30 4.97
C MET A 338 12.82 25.42 6.02
N THR A 339 12.46 25.56 7.28
CA THR A 339 13.05 24.84 8.42
C THR A 339 11.95 24.34 9.32
N PHE A 340 12.18 23.23 10.01
CA PHE A 340 11.19 22.54 10.82
C PHE A 340 11.77 22.15 12.18
N SER A 341 11.01 22.38 13.24
CA SER A 341 11.43 22.12 14.63
C SER A 341 11.68 20.62 14.88
N PHE A 342 10.97 19.75 14.18
CA PHE A 342 11.10 18.30 14.27
C PHE A 342 12.34 17.75 13.52
N GLY A 343 13.11 18.59 12.83
CA GLY A 343 14.31 18.19 12.09
C GLY A 343 15.34 17.41 12.91
N LYS A 344 15.39 17.68 14.23
CA LYS A 344 16.28 16.94 15.16
C LYS A 344 15.90 15.46 15.37
N TYR A 345 14.69 15.06 15.01
CA TYR A 345 14.19 13.68 15.08
C TYR A 345 14.27 12.94 13.74
N THR A 346 14.69 13.60 12.65
CA THR A 346 14.83 12.99 11.33
C THR A 346 16.23 12.42 11.12
N GLN A 347 16.33 11.32 10.39
CA GLN A 347 17.62 10.70 10.06
C GLN A 347 18.46 11.54 9.08
N SER A 348 17.80 12.30 8.23
CA SER A 348 18.44 13.17 7.23
C SER A 348 17.97 14.60 7.39
N LYS A 349 18.90 15.56 7.27
CA LYS A 349 18.52 16.98 7.20
C LYS A 349 17.66 17.22 5.97
N VAL A 350 16.48 17.80 6.17
CA VAL A 350 15.66 18.30 5.07
C VAL A 350 16.31 19.59 4.58
N GLN A 351 16.73 19.59 3.32
CA GLN A 351 17.29 20.78 2.67
C GLN A 351 16.38 21.15 1.50
N ILE A 352 15.72 22.29 1.61
CA ILE A 352 14.93 22.88 0.53
C ILE A 352 15.83 23.89 -0.17
N PRO A 353 16.12 23.73 -1.49
CA PRO A 353 17.02 24.63 -2.20
C PRO A 353 16.42 26.05 -2.29
N GLU A 354 17.07 27.03 -1.66
CA GLU A 354 16.57 28.42 -1.59
C GLU A 354 16.42 29.05 -2.98
N ASN A 355 17.28 28.72 -3.92
CA ASN A 355 17.25 29.23 -5.30
C ASN A 355 16.13 28.63 -6.18
N ARG A 356 15.33 27.69 -5.64
CA ARG A 356 14.22 27.05 -6.35
C ARG A 356 12.86 27.35 -5.74
N VAL A 357 12.81 28.29 -4.80
CA VAL A 357 11.59 28.66 -4.08
C VAL A 357 11.45 30.18 -3.97
N GLU A 358 10.24 30.63 -3.78
CA GLU A 358 9.90 32.03 -3.42
C GLU A 358 8.95 32.06 -2.24
N LYS A 359 9.08 33.05 -1.36
CA LYS A 359 8.08 33.36 -0.35
C LYS A 359 7.05 34.29 -0.97
N ARG A 360 5.76 34.02 -0.72
CA ARG A 360 4.64 34.85 -1.18
C ARG A 360 3.88 35.49 0.00
N ASP A 361 2.97 36.40 -0.32
CA ASP A 361 2.17 37.16 0.66
C ASP A 361 1.23 36.29 1.51
N ASP A 362 0.96 35.07 1.09
CA ASP A 362 0.23 34.07 1.87
C ASP A 362 1.02 33.46 3.04
N GLY A 363 2.27 33.91 3.21
CA GLY A 363 3.19 33.46 4.25
C GLY A 363 3.83 32.08 3.99
N LYS A 364 3.57 31.49 2.83
CA LYS A 364 4.10 30.16 2.43
C LYS A 364 5.26 30.28 1.46
N VAL A 365 5.89 29.14 1.24
CA VAL A 365 7.01 28.97 0.32
C VAL A 365 6.49 28.22 -0.91
N HIS A 366 6.73 28.75 -2.10
CA HIS A 366 6.30 28.18 -3.37
C HIS A 366 7.48 27.69 -4.17
N ALA A 367 7.46 26.43 -4.61
CA ALA A 367 8.54 25.85 -5.39
C ALA A 367 8.39 26.23 -6.86
N ILE A 368 9.25 27.14 -7.34
CA ILE A 368 9.26 27.65 -8.72
C ILE A 368 10.31 26.99 -9.62
N GLY A 369 11.29 26.32 -9.03
CA GLY A 369 12.36 25.64 -9.75
C GLY A 369 12.08 24.14 -10.03
N HIS A 370 10.83 23.69 -9.94
CA HIS A 370 10.46 22.31 -10.20
C HIS A 370 10.48 22.04 -11.73
N PRO A 371 11.00 20.86 -12.20
CA PRO A 371 11.07 20.56 -13.64
C PRO A 371 9.73 20.64 -14.36
N ASN A 372 8.63 20.27 -13.68
CA ASN A 372 7.26 20.34 -14.23
C ASN A 372 6.58 21.71 -14.04
N TRP A 373 7.28 22.70 -13.50
CA TRP A 373 6.76 24.06 -13.39
C TRP A 373 6.64 24.77 -14.76
N GLY A 374 5.65 25.64 -14.90
CA GLY A 374 5.42 26.43 -16.12
C GLY A 374 4.74 25.66 -17.24
N ILE A 375 4.76 26.25 -18.44
CA ILE A 375 4.13 25.69 -19.64
C ILE A 375 5.01 24.60 -20.24
N LYS A 376 4.39 23.46 -20.53
CA LYS A 376 4.99 22.31 -21.21
C LYS A 376 4.55 22.25 -22.67
N GLN A 377 5.43 21.75 -23.53
CA GLN A 377 5.16 21.60 -24.96
C GLN A 377 4.79 20.14 -25.27
N PRO A 378 3.93 19.91 -26.26
CA PRO A 378 3.69 18.58 -26.81
C PRO A 378 4.96 17.92 -27.31
N SER A 379 5.10 16.61 -27.09
CA SER A 379 6.17 15.78 -27.65
C SER A 379 5.82 15.23 -29.02
N GLN A 380 6.86 14.90 -29.80
CA GLN A 380 6.72 14.28 -31.11
C GLN A 380 7.36 12.88 -31.11
N PRO A 381 6.78 11.90 -31.86
CA PRO A 381 5.50 12.02 -32.58
C PRO A 381 4.31 12.01 -31.63
N HIS A 382 3.34 12.89 -31.85
CA HIS A 382 2.08 12.94 -31.11
C HIS A 382 1.16 11.78 -31.50
N PHE A 383 0.43 11.18 -30.55
CA PHE A 383 -0.56 10.14 -30.81
C PHE A 383 -1.97 10.72 -30.88
N ALA A 384 -2.55 10.74 -32.07
CA ALA A 384 -3.88 11.30 -32.34
C ALA A 384 -5.00 10.24 -32.40
N GLY A 385 -4.70 8.96 -32.09
CA GLY A 385 -5.68 7.87 -32.06
C GLY A 385 -6.52 7.85 -30.80
N LYS A 386 -7.44 6.85 -30.69
CA LYS A 386 -8.21 6.62 -29.46
C LYS A 386 -7.32 6.12 -28.35
N VAL A 387 -7.43 6.70 -27.14
CA VAL A 387 -6.69 6.25 -25.97
C VAL A 387 -7.66 5.69 -24.93
N PHE A 388 -7.35 4.51 -24.41
CA PHE A 388 -8.03 3.88 -23.28
C PHE A 388 -7.03 3.69 -22.15
N ILE A 389 -7.41 4.01 -20.92
CA ILE A 389 -6.52 3.87 -19.75
C ILE A 389 -7.19 2.94 -18.74
N LEU A 390 -6.48 1.87 -18.37
CA LEU A 390 -6.91 0.96 -17.31
C LEU A 390 -6.40 1.47 -15.97
N ILE A 391 -7.30 1.61 -15.00
CA ILE A 391 -7.02 2.17 -13.68
C ILE A 391 -7.63 1.33 -12.56
N ASP A 392 -6.99 1.38 -11.38
CA ASP A 392 -7.48 0.76 -10.15
C ASP A 392 -7.05 1.56 -8.91
N GLY A 393 -7.42 1.09 -7.71
CA GLY A 393 -7.00 1.69 -6.45
C GLY A 393 -5.50 1.72 -6.18
N GLY A 394 -4.70 0.99 -6.96
CA GLY A 394 -3.23 1.02 -6.96
C GLY A 394 -2.63 2.10 -7.84
N SER A 395 -3.42 2.72 -8.73
CA SER A 395 -3.01 3.83 -9.61
C SER A 395 -2.86 5.12 -8.79
N PHE A 396 -1.64 5.39 -8.25
CA PHE A 396 -1.44 6.37 -7.18
C PHE A 396 -0.27 7.33 -7.45
N SER A 397 -0.21 8.46 -6.72
CA SER A 397 0.89 9.45 -6.79
C SER A 397 1.04 10.03 -8.21
N THR A 398 2.22 10.03 -8.81
CA THR A 398 2.47 10.47 -10.20
C THR A 398 1.48 9.89 -11.21
N THR A 399 1.03 8.63 -10.99
CA THR A 399 -0.02 8.03 -11.83
C THR A 399 -1.31 8.84 -11.74
N SER A 400 -1.75 9.19 -10.54
CA SER A 400 -2.96 10.00 -10.36
C SER A 400 -2.82 11.41 -10.93
N GLU A 401 -1.62 11.99 -10.86
CA GLU A 401 -1.32 13.29 -11.50
C GLU A 401 -1.47 13.21 -13.02
N PHE A 402 -0.88 12.18 -13.65
CA PHE A 402 -1.05 11.90 -15.07
C PHE A 402 -2.54 11.70 -15.43
N LEU A 403 -3.26 10.88 -14.63
CA LEU A 403 -4.68 10.59 -14.87
C LEU A 403 -5.54 11.86 -14.76
N SER A 404 -5.27 12.75 -13.80
CA SER A 404 -5.97 14.02 -13.66
C SER A 404 -5.81 14.91 -14.88
N GLN A 405 -4.60 15.02 -15.42
CA GLN A 405 -4.31 15.76 -16.64
C GLN A 405 -4.98 15.10 -17.85
N ALA A 406 -4.86 13.78 -17.99
CA ALA A 406 -5.47 13.05 -19.09
C ALA A 406 -7.02 13.17 -19.07
N HIS A 407 -7.63 13.16 -17.89
CA HIS A 407 -9.08 13.37 -17.72
C HIS A 407 -9.48 14.82 -18.02
N PHE A 408 -8.76 15.80 -17.47
CA PHE A 408 -9.06 17.22 -17.64
C PHE A 408 -9.02 17.64 -19.10
N HIS A 409 -8.00 17.20 -19.84
CA HIS A 409 -7.83 17.47 -21.26
C HIS A 409 -8.62 16.50 -22.18
N LYS A 410 -9.40 15.57 -21.61
CA LYS A 410 -10.20 14.58 -22.35
C LYS A 410 -9.38 13.75 -23.33
N LEU A 411 -8.16 13.36 -22.91
CA LEU A 411 -7.21 12.64 -23.76
C LEU A 411 -7.55 11.15 -23.90
N ALA A 412 -8.33 10.60 -22.98
CA ALA A 412 -8.57 9.16 -22.92
C ALA A 412 -9.96 8.81 -22.36
N THR A 413 -10.35 7.55 -22.58
CA THR A 413 -11.46 6.86 -21.90
C THR A 413 -10.92 5.97 -20.79
N PHE A 414 -11.45 6.08 -19.58
CA PHE A 414 -11.00 5.37 -18.40
C PHE A 414 -11.84 4.14 -18.10
N ILE A 415 -11.19 3.01 -17.80
CA ILE A 415 -11.80 1.70 -17.57
C ILE A 415 -11.25 1.08 -16.29
N GLY A 416 -12.09 0.47 -15.46
CA GLY A 416 -11.68 -0.24 -14.26
C GLY A 416 -12.30 0.27 -12.98
N GLU A 417 -11.50 0.54 -11.95
CA GLU A 417 -11.92 1.07 -10.65
C GLU A 417 -11.44 2.51 -10.46
N GLU A 418 -11.98 3.23 -9.46
CA GLU A 418 -11.49 4.57 -9.08
C GLU A 418 -9.98 4.54 -8.82
N SER A 419 -9.22 5.52 -9.37
CA SER A 419 -7.78 5.64 -9.16
C SER A 419 -7.42 5.99 -7.71
N GLY A 420 -6.24 5.57 -7.25
CA GLY A 420 -5.85 5.58 -5.84
C GLY A 420 -5.47 6.93 -5.24
N GLY A 421 -5.27 7.98 -6.03
CA GLY A 421 -4.86 9.30 -5.54
C GLY A 421 -5.80 10.42 -5.92
N GLY A 422 -5.68 11.56 -5.23
CA GLY A 422 -6.60 12.70 -5.37
C GLY A 422 -6.50 13.41 -6.72
N TYR A 423 -7.66 13.75 -7.30
CA TYR A 423 -7.75 14.40 -8.61
C TYR A 423 -7.02 15.74 -8.69
N TYR A 424 -7.14 16.58 -7.67
CA TYR A 424 -6.55 17.92 -7.67
C TYR A 424 -5.08 17.94 -7.23
N GLY A 425 -4.45 16.75 -7.09
CA GLY A 425 -3.07 16.57 -6.67
C GLY A 425 -2.96 15.95 -5.26
N ASN A 426 -1.77 15.95 -4.72
CA ASN A 426 -1.42 15.22 -3.50
C ASN A 426 -0.45 16.02 -2.63
N SER A 427 -0.11 15.51 -1.44
CA SER A 427 1.01 16.00 -0.65
C SER A 427 2.10 14.94 -0.67
N SER A 428 3.22 15.27 -1.30
CA SER A 428 4.41 14.43 -1.45
C SER A 428 5.66 15.33 -1.55
N GLY A 429 6.76 14.86 -2.10
CA GLY A 429 8.00 15.65 -2.19
C GLY A 429 8.58 16.01 -0.81
N PHE A 430 9.90 15.92 -0.68
CA PHE A 430 10.55 16.11 0.62
C PHE A 430 9.82 15.39 1.74
N MET A 431 9.85 14.05 1.75
CA MET A 431 9.10 13.22 2.70
C MET A 431 9.99 12.69 3.84
N PRO A 432 10.47 13.54 4.78
CA PRO A 432 11.24 13.06 5.91
C PRO A 432 10.42 12.11 6.76
N SER A 433 11.11 11.10 7.31
CA SER A 433 10.61 10.27 8.38
C SER A 433 11.28 10.67 9.67
N LEU A 434 10.50 11.02 10.68
CA LEU A 434 10.99 11.27 12.03
C LEU A 434 10.77 10.04 12.91
N THR A 435 11.69 9.80 13.83
CA THR A 435 11.57 8.75 14.84
C THR A 435 11.18 9.37 16.17
N LEU A 436 10.07 8.91 16.74
CA LEU A 436 9.58 9.38 18.05
C LEU A 436 10.54 8.90 19.15
N PRO A 437 11.00 9.81 20.02
CA PRO A 437 12.15 9.55 20.89
C PRO A 437 11.93 8.49 21.96
N ASN A 438 10.71 8.27 22.42
CA ASN A 438 10.41 7.31 23.48
C ASN A 438 10.01 5.94 22.92
N THR A 439 9.01 5.91 22.05
CA THR A 439 8.42 4.65 21.54
C THR A 439 9.16 4.09 20.33
N GLY A 440 9.97 4.90 19.64
CA GLY A 440 10.66 4.50 18.41
C GLY A 440 9.74 4.37 17.18
N LEU A 441 8.44 4.73 17.29
CA LEU A 441 7.58 4.79 16.12
C LEU A 441 8.12 5.81 15.10
N THR A 442 7.96 5.52 13.83
CA THR A 442 8.35 6.45 12.76
C THR A 442 7.13 7.06 12.10
N LEU A 443 7.17 8.39 11.88
CA LEU A 443 6.14 9.16 11.20
C LEU A 443 6.73 9.81 9.97
N ARG A 444 6.11 9.62 8.80
CA ARG A 444 6.47 10.32 7.55
C ARG A 444 5.58 11.53 7.35
N VAL A 445 6.20 12.69 7.13
CA VAL A 445 5.54 13.97 6.92
C VAL A 445 5.90 14.51 5.54
N PRO A 446 4.99 14.49 4.57
CA PRO A 446 5.21 15.16 3.28
C PRO A 446 5.20 16.67 3.46
N LEU A 447 6.26 17.34 3.01
CA LEU A 447 6.42 18.78 3.22
C LEU A 447 5.83 19.64 2.08
N MET A 448 5.70 19.07 0.88
CA MET A 448 5.23 19.81 -0.29
C MET A 448 3.89 19.27 -0.78
N THR A 449 2.95 20.20 -1.00
CA THR A 449 1.65 19.93 -1.62
C THR A 449 1.68 20.35 -3.08
N TYR A 450 1.31 19.43 -3.94
CA TYR A 450 1.16 19.58 -5.38
C TYR A 450 -0.30 19.91 -5.69
N TYR A 451 -0.51 21.03 -6.35
CA TYR A 451 -1.80 21.42 -6.91
C TYR A 451 -1.75 21.25 -8.43
N MET A 452 -2.53 20.32 -8.96
CA MET A 452 -2.62 20.08 -10.39
C MET A 452 -3.25 21.25 -11.11
N ALA A 453 -2.83 21.52 -12.35
CA ALA A 453 -3.44 22.54 -13.20
C ALA A 453 -4.71 22.00 -13.88
N VAL A 454 -5.69 21.61 -13.06
CA VAL A 454 -6.99 21.06 -13.48
C VAL A 454 -8.12 21.77 -12.75
N SER A 455 -9.33 21.72 -13.29
CA SER A 455 -10.50 22.38 -12.72
C SER A 455 -11.80 21.66 -13.09
N GLY A 456 -12.91 22.05 -12.46
CA GLY A 456 -14.26 21.61 -12.86
C GLY A 456 -14.64 20.19 -12.45
N TYR A 457 -13.78 19.44 -11.76
CA TYR A 457 -14.11 18.10 -11.30
C TYR A 457 -14.98 18.14 -10.04
N LYS A 458 -16.14 17.48 -10.08
CA LYS A 458 -17.16 17.61 -9.02
C LYS A 458 -16.84 16.83 -7.75
N GLN A 459 -16.05 15.75 -7.87
CA GLN A 459 -15.71 14.85 -6.75
C GLN A 459 -14.34 15.21 -6.18
N ALA A 460 -14.24 16.36 -5.52
CA ALA A 460 -12.98 16.97 -5.10
C ALA A 460 -12.15 16.11 -4.12
N SER A 461 -12.78 15.21 -3.37
CA SER A 461 -12.10 14.29 -2.43
C SER A 461 -11.85 12.89 -3.01
N HIS A 462 -12.00 12.70 -4.30
CA HIS A 462 -11.85 11.43 -5.01
C HIS A 462 -10.72 11.48 -6.04
N GLY A 463 -10.36 10.29 -6.54
CA GLY A 463 -9.49 10.10 -7.70
C GLY A 463 -10.26 10.26 -9.01
N VAL A 464 -9.66 9.80 -10.11
CA VAL A 464 -10.36 9.70 -11.39
C VAL A 464 -11.34 8.52 -11.31
N ILE A 465 -12.63 8.82 -11.48
CA ILE A 465 -13.68 7.81 -11.58
C ILE A 465 -13.70 7.31 -13.04
N PRO A 466 -13.66 6.00 -13.30
CA PRO A 466 -13.65 5.49 -14.67
C PRO A 466 -14.97 5.75 -15.41
N ASP A 467 -14.87 6.01 -16.73
CA ASP A 467 -16.03 6.11 -17.61
C ASP A 467 -16.79 4.78 -17.74
N TYR A 468 -16.01 3.67 -17.64
CA TYR A 468 -16.53 2.30 -17.67
C TYR A 468 -16.08 1.58 -16.41
N PRO A 469 -16.85 1.64 -15.31
CA PRO A 469 -16.57 0.85 -14.10
C PRO A 469 -16.62 -0.65 -14.39
N VAL A 470 -15.64 -1.39 -13.87
CA VAL A 470 -15.56 -2.85 -13.99
C VAL A 470 -15.45 -3.47 -12.60
N GLU A 471 -16.45 -4.25 -12.23
CA GLU A 471 -16.44 -4.97 -10.95
C GLU A 471 -15.74 -6.32 -11.11
N HIS A 472 -14.80 -6.60 -10.20
CA HIS A 472 -14.08 -7.87 -10.10
C HIS A 472 -14.60 -8.69 -8.95
N THR A 473 -14.97 -9.94 -9.20
CA THR A 473 -15.24 -10.91 -8.16
C THR A 473 -13.97 -11.64 -7.76
N ILE A 474 -13.95 -12.25 -6.57
CA ILE A 474 -12.82 -13.10 -6.18
C ILE A 474 -12.60 -14.26 -7.17
N ALA A 475 -13.68 -14.78 -7.76
CA ALA A 475 -13.61 -15.84 -8.78
C ALA A 475 -12.93 -15.36 -10.07
N ASP A 476 -13.22 -14.13 -10.53
CA ASP A 476 -12.55 -13.53 -11.68
C ASP A 476 -11.04 -13.41 -11.44
N LEU A 477 -10.66 -12.90 -10.25
CA LEU A 477 -9.26 -12.71 -9.88
C LEU A 477 -8.49 -14.04 -9.77
N ILE A 478 -9.09 -15.09 -9.21
CA ILE A 478 -8.47 -16.43 -9.12
C ILE A 478 -8.33 -17.06 -10.51
N ALA A 479 -9.33 -16.89 -11.36
CA ALA A 479 -9.30 -17.39 -12.74
C ALA A 479 -8.36 -16.58 -13.66
N GLY A 480 -7.81 -15.46 -13.20
CA GLY A 480 -6.95 -14.57 -13.99
C GLY A 480 -7.69 -13.89 -15.14
N ARG A 481 -9.01 -13.67 -15.02
CA ARG A 481 -9.79 -12.98 -16.04
C ARG A 481 -9.53 -11.50 -16.01
N ASP A 482 -9.02 -10.96 -17.10
CA ASP A 482 -8.77 -9.52 -17.28
C ASP A 482 -9.94 -8.82 -17.97
N LYS A 483 -11.02 -8.59 -17.21
CA LYS A 483 -12.26 -7.98 -17.71
C LYS A 483 -12.03 -6.54 -18.21
N ASP A 484 -11.09 -5.80 -17.62
CA ASP A 484 -10.76 -4.44 -18.03
C ASP A 484 -10.12 -4.44 -19.41
N MET A 485 -9.10 -5.28 -19.62
CA MET A 485 -8.43 -5.41 -20.92
C MET A 485 -9.37 -5.98 -21.99
N GLU A 486 -10.22 -6.96 -21.64
CA GLU A 486 -11.25 -7.49 -22.54
C GLU A 486 -12.21 -6.36 -23.02
N LEU A 487 -12.63 -5.50 -22.09
CA LEU A 487 -13.48 -4.35 -22.42
C LEU A 487 -12.76 -3.31 -23.28
N ALA A 488 -11.51 -2.97 -22.91
CA ALA A 488 -10.69 -2.01 -23.64
C ALA A 488 -10.46 -2.46 -25.10
N LEU A 489 -10.10 -3.72 -25.32
CA LEU A 489 -9.92 -4.29 -26.66
C LEU A 489 -11.21 -4.25 -27.48
N ARG A 490 -12.35 -4.58 -26.86
CA ARG A 490 -13.66 -4.50 -27.52
C ARG A 490 -14.02 -3.08 -27.94
N LEU A 491 -13.72 -2.07 -27.11
CA LEU A 491 -13.96 -0.66 -27.42
C LEU A 491 -12.97 -0.14 -28.48
N ALA A 492 -11.71 -0.55 -28.42
CA ALA A 492 -10.68 -0.16 -29.38
C ALA A 492 -10.94 -0.67 -30.80
N ARG A 493 -11.67 -1.79 -30.96
CA ARG A 493 -12.06 -2.37 -32.26
C ARG A 493 -13.27 -1.70 -32.91
N LYS A 494 -14.03 -0.87 -32.17
CA LYS A 494 -15.14 -0.06 -32.69
C LYS A 494 -14.65 1.28 -33.26
#